data_42618088532a0da1bd2e47d3b719da7a
#
_entry.id   42618088532a0da1bd2e47d3b719da7a
#
_cell.length_a   1.000
_cell.length_b   1.000
_cell.length_c   1.000
_cell.angle_alpha   90.00
_cell.angle_beta   90.00
_cell.angle_gamma   90.00
#
_symmetry.space_group_name_H-M   'P 1'
#
loop_
_entity.id
_entity.type
_entity.pdbx_description
1 polymer ?
#
loop_
_entity_poly.entity_id
_entity_poly.type
_entity_poly.pdbx_seq_one_letter_code
_entity_poly.pdbx_strand_id
1 'polypeptide(L)'
;MLKTVSVAGIEEQGVPFKKDSITLEDAVAEYVVESGTLTWIECVVDDIVNETPGILEKLNIDMDPSVLLSGYITAYEDVGDTLGIMLPFIITGDSRTQTTPILIFMKKDLIVTIHDDYGGKIAKLYNYSNSLMRKLPKESEQWADRQTILLFRLMDEVSETNFSILRTILEQAEQLEIDISGARQMDRNISDELSNMKRSLLTFLGAVWATHDTVRNVKYGDPDMLTDDDDILEKFEVILGRLDRQIQMAENVMEIISTGVTVIQTETSNQLTKLIVWLTVAATAVLVPNTIATVLGIPDLHISLAWVIPILIISTVISVIVTYRWTKQWRVNPFRSGKFHTFRKKFSRK
;
A
#
# COMPACT_ATOMS: atom_id res chain seq x y z
N MET A 1 13.92 7.82 -22.56
CA MET A 1 13.95 8.91 -23.59
C MET A 1 12.81 9.87 -23.27
N LEU A 2 13.08 11.19 -23.27
CA LEU A 2 12.03 12.20 -23.06
C LEU A 2 10.93 12.03 -24.11
N LYS A 3 9.71 11.67 -23.67
CA LYS A 3 8.59 11.32 -24.57
C LYS A 3 7.84 12.55 -25.03
N THR A 4 7.39 13.34 -24.07
CA THR A 4 6.58 14.53 -24.33
C THR A 4 6.96 15.64 -23.38
N VAL A 5 6.97 16.86 -23.88
CA VAL A 5 7.04 18.10 -23.09
C VAL A 5 5.82 18.92 -23.43
N SER A 6 5.14 19.36 -22.41
CA SER A 6 3.95 20.20 -22.52
C SER A 6 4.08 21.42 -21.62
N VAL A 7 3.65 22.59 -22.05
CA VAL A 7 3.78 23.83 -21.30
C VAL A 7 2.43 24.52 -21.14
N ALA A 8 2.14 24.94 -19.94
CA ALA A 8 0.98 25.80 -19.63
C ALA A 8 1.40 26.94 -18.72
N GLY A 9 0.77 28.09 -18.84
CA GLY A 9 1.15 29.23 -18.00
C GLY A 9 0.22 30.40 -18.13
N ILE A 10 0.66 31.53 -17.57
CA ILE A 10 -0.03 32.82 -17.59
C ILE A 10 0.95 33.86 -18.13
N GLU A 11 0.56 34.59 -19.16
CA GLU A 11 1.32 35.75 -19.66
C GLU A 11 1.17 36.97 -18.71
N GLU A 12 2.05 37.98 -18.87
CA GLU A 12 2.01 39.24 -18.08
C GLU A 12 0.62 39.92 -18.03
N GLN A 13 -0.16 39.77 -19.11
CA GLN A 13 -1.54 40.29 -19.18
C GLN A 13 -2.57 39.43 -18.48
N GLY A 14 -2.16 38.34 -17.83
CA GLY A 14 -3.05 37.39 -17.14
C GLY A 14 -3.84 36.49 -18.10
N VAL A 15 -3.35 36.33 -19.34
CA VAL A 15 -3.93 35.43 -20.35
C VAL A 15 -3.30 34.03 -20.19
N PRO A 16 -4.09 32.98 -19.97
CA PRO A 16 -3.54 31.62 -19.90
C PRO A 16 -3.16 31.13 -21.29
N PHE A 17 -2.04 30.43 -21.36
CA PHE A 17 -1.59 29.74 -22.57
C PHE A 17 -1.36 28.25 -22.30
N LYS A 18 -1.38 27.45 -23.38
CA LYS A 18 -1.12 26.02 -23.35
C LYS A 18 -0.51 25.58 -24.68
N LYS A 19 0.55 24.78 -24.61
CA LYS A 19 1.23 24.20 -25.77
C LYS A 19 1.54 22.73 -25.48
N ASP A 20 1.14 21.87 -26.37
CA ASP A 20 1.35 20.42 -26.26
C ASP A 20 2.46 19.98 -27.21
N SER A 21 3.26 18.99 -26.80
CA SER A 21 4.26 18.30 -27.62
C SER A 21 5.29 19.23 -28.26
N ILE A 22 5.91 20.08 -27.47
CA ILE A 22 7.02 20.94 -27.91
C ILE A 22 8.37 20.31 -27.53
N THR A 23 9.47 20.84 -28.06
CA THR A 23 10.81 20.43 -27.59
C THR A 23 11.15 21.15 -26.27
N LEU A 24 12.01 20.54 -25.45
CA LEU A 24 12.43 21.17 -24.20
C LEU A 24 13.19 22.48 -24.47
N GLU A 25 13.99 22.51 -25.53
CA GLU A 25 14.72 23.69 -25.98
C GLU A 25 13.78 24.84 -26.35
N ASP A 26 12.71 24.56 -27.07
CA ASP A 26 11.69 25.57 -27.43
C ASP A 26 10.95 26.04 -26.18
N ALA A 27 10.63 25.12 -25.26
CA ALA A 27 9.99 25.44 -24.00
C ALA A 27 10.81 26.42 -23.15
N VAL A 28 12.12 26.19 -23.07
CA VAL A 28 13.06 27.08 -22.36
C VAL A 28 13.17 28.43 -23.05
N ALA A 29 13.38 28.44 -24.36
CA ALA A 29 13.61 29.67 -25.12
C ALA A 29 12.39 30.61 -25.14
N GLU A 30 11.18 30.04 -25.23
CA GLU A 30 9.95 30.82 -25.43
C GLU A 30 9.26 31.18 -24.11
N TYR A 31 9.37 30.32 -23.04
CA TYR A 31 8.54 30.47 -21.85
C TYR A 31 9.28 30.62 -20.52
N VAL A 32 10.59 30.36 -20.45
CA VAL A 32 11.36 30.48 -19.20
C VAL A 32 12.09 31.81 -19.06
N VAL A 33 12.37 32.47 -20.18
CA VAL A 33 13.20 33.69 -20.24
C VAL A 33 12.40 34.95 -19.89
N GLU A 34 11.08 34.97 -20.04
CA GLU A 34 10.25 36.16 -19.79
C GLU A 34 9.83 36.27 -18.32
N SER A 35 10.30 37.33 -17.65
CA SER A 35 9.97 37.64 -16.26
C SER A 35 8.52 38.12 -16.14
N GLY A 36 7.76 37.57 -15.19
CA GLY A 36 6.40 37.99 -14.85
C GLY A 36 5.29 37.02 -15.20
N THR A 37 5.63 35.89 -15.80
CA THR A 37 4.68 34.82 -16.14
C THR A 37 4.92 33.59 -15.27
N LEU A 38 3.85 32.95 -14.81
CA LEU A 38 3.97 31.60 -14.22
C LEU A 38 3.97 30.57 -15.36
N THR A 39 5.00 29.77 -15.43
CA THR A 39 5.14 28.68 -16.41
C THR A 39 5.15 27.35 -15.68
N TRP A 40 4.32 26.42 -16.16
CA TRP A 40 4.33 25.03 -15.73
C TRP A 40 4.73 24.14 -16.90
N ILE A 41 5.84 23.43 -16.76
CA ILE A 41 6.37 22.47 -17.74
C ILE A 41 6.11 21.07 -17.23
N GLU A 42 5.40 20.26 -18.01
CA GLU A 42 5.19 18.84 -17.77
C GLU A 42 6.12 18.04 -18.68
N CYS A 43 6.94 17.18 -18.08
CA CYS A 43 7.86 16.28 -18.78
C CYS A 43 7.48 14.83 -18.49
N VAL A 44 7.14 14.07 -19.55
CA VAL A 44 6.92 12.63 -19.47
C VAL A 44 8.16 11.92 -19.98
N VAL A 45 8.73 11.03 -19.17
CA VAL A 45 9.99 10.33 -19.43
C VAL A 45 9.83 8.81 -19.34
N ASP A 46 10.74 8.06 -19.97
CA ASP A 46 10.82 6.61 -19.82
C ASP A 46 11.58 6.20 -18.55
N ASP A 47 12.63 6.94 -18.21
CA ASP A 47 13.52 6.66 -17.09
C ASP A 47 13.75 7.93 -16.28
N ILE A 48 12.99 8.05 -15.18
CA ILE A 48 13.05 9.24 -14.32
C ILE A 48 14.45 9.45 -13.73
N VAL A 49 15.13 8.37 -13.35
CA VAL A 49 16.45 8.46 -12.69
C VAL A 49 17.52 8.99 -13.64
N ASN A 50 17.56 8.48 -14.86
CA ASN A 50 18.62 8.81 -15.81
C ASN A 50 18.33 10.08 -16.62
N GLU A 51 17.08 10.45 -16.80
CA GLU A 51 16.69 11.57 -17.67
C GLU A 51 16.49 12.88 -16.91
N THR A 52 16.11 12.85 -15.65
CA THR A 52 15.88 14.05 -14.84
C THR A 52 17.11 14.98 -14.79
N PRO A 53 18.35 14.50 -14.56
CA PRO A 53 19.50 15.41 -14.50
C PRO A 53 19.68 16.26 -15.76
N GLY A 54 19.53 15.64 -16.95
CA GLY A 54 19.65 16.36 -18.23
C GLY A 54 18.50 17.36 -18.48
N ILE A 55 17.32 17.12 -17.92
CA ILE A 55 16.19 18.06 -17.98
C ILE A 55 16.47 19.26 -17.08
N LEU A 56 16.93 19.03 -15.85
CA LEU A 56 17.25 20.08 -14.89
C LEU A 56 18.39 21.00 -15.38
N GLU A 57 19.43 20.41 -15.98
CA GLU A 57 20.54 21.17 -16.58
C GLU A 57 20.03 22.13 -17.66
N LYS A 58 19.17 21.67 -18.59
CA LYS A 58 18.59 22.52 -19.63
C LYS A 58 17.69 23.62 -19.09
N LEU A 59 17.03 23.40 -17.97
CA LEU A 59 16.17 24.37 -17.30
C LEU A 59 16.94 25.29 -16.35
N ASN A 60 18.25 25.13 -16.24
CA ASN A 60 19.13 25.86 -15.30
C ASN A 60 18.64 25.73 -13.86
N ILE A 61 18.25 24.51 -13.46
CA ILE A 61 17.86 24.14 -12.11
C ILE A 61 19.06 23.43 -11.48
N ASP A 62 19.69 24.07 -10.49
CA ASP A 62 20.87 23.55 -9.79
C ASP A 62 20.44 22.72 -8.57
N MET A 63 20.01 21.49 -8.83
CA MET A 63 19.63 20.54 -7.79
C MET A 63 19.99 19.11 -8.22
N ASP A 64 20.52 18.31 -7.30
CA ASP A 64 20.77 16.89 -7.53
C ASP A 64 19.48 16.07 -7.28
N PRO A 65 18.83 15.54 -8.33
CA PRO A 65 17.60 14.79 -8.17
C PRO A 65 17.82 13.43 -7.44
N SER A 66 19.06 12.96 -7.31
CA SER A 66 19.37 11.70 -6.63
C SER A 66 19.01 11.78 -5.13
N VAL A 67 19.06 12.95 -4.51
CA VAL A 67 18.66 13.16 -3.11
C VAL A 67 17.18 12.85 -2.93
N LEU A 68 16.32 13.34 -3.82
CA LEU A 68 14.87 13.10 -3.79
C LEU A 68 14.54 11.63 -4.13
N LEU A 69 15.32 11.00 -5.02
CA LEU A 69 15.08 9.63 -5.47
C LEU A 69 15.68 8.57 -4.54
N SER A 70 16.65 8.93 -3.69
CA SER A 70 17.39 7.97 -2.84
C SER A 70 16.64 7.47 -1.62
N GLY A 71 15.53 8.06 -1.24
CA GLY A 71 14.79 7.57 -0.08
C GLY A 71 13.48 8.29 0.20
N TYR A 72 12.53 7.54 0.72
CA TYR A 72 11.27 8.01 1.27
C TYR A 72 11.43 8.89 2.54
N ILE A 73 12.65 9.27 2.92
CA ILE A 73 12.95 9.96 4.19
C ILE A 73 12.96 11.47 4.00
N THR A 74 13.33 11.97 2.80
CA THR A 74 13.28 13.38 2.45
C THR A 74 12.47 13.55 1.17
N ALA A 75 11.20 13.86 1.31
CA ALA A 75 10.30 14.05 0.18
C ALA A 75 10.42 15.46 -0.42
N TYR A 76 11.18 16.36 0.16
CA TYR A 76 11.50 17.66 -0.41
C TYR A 76 12.93 18.12 -0.05
N GLU A 77 13.48 18.96 -0.87
CA GLU A 77 14.76 19.63 -0.67
C GLU A 77 14.64 21.10 -1.11
N ASP A 78 15.09 21.99 -0.26
CA ASP A 78 15.10 23.44 -0.52
C ASP A 78 16.55 23.90 -0.61
N VAL A 79 16.98 24.30 -1.81
CA VAL A 79 18.35 24.71 -2.09
C VAL A 79 18.36 26.07 -2.78
N GLY A 80 18.64 27.12 -2.01
CA GLY A 80 18.77 28.48 -2.51
C GLY A 80 17.48 29.01 -3.13
N ASP A 81 17.41 29.07 -4.46
CA ASP A 81 16.26 29.58 -5.20
C ASP A 81 15.41 28.47 -5.84
N THR A 82 15.62 27.23 -5.41
CA THR A 82 14.98 26.06 -6.01
C THR A 82 14.42 25.14 -4.93
N LEU A 83 13.15 24.78 -5.07
CA LEU A 83 12.48 23.76 -4.26
C LEU A 83 12.26 22.50 -5.11
N GLY A 84 12.75 21.36 -4.62
CA GLY A 84 12.48 20.04 -5.19
C GLY A 84 11.57 19.23 -4.29
N ILE A 85 10.53 18.61 -4.86
CA ILE A 85 9.57 17.78 -4.14
C ILE A 85 9.43 16.45 -4.87
N MET A 86 9.40 15.33 -4.13
CA MET A 86 9.05 14.02 -4.64
C MET A 86 7.74 13.55 -4.01
N LEU A 87 6.76 13.25 -4.85
CA LEU A 87 5.50 12.64 -4.44
C LEU A 87 5.43 11.20 -4.96
N PRO A 88 5.27 10.20 -4.09
CA PRO A 88 5.08 8.83 -4.53
C PRO A 88 3.66 8.66 -5.10
N PHE A 89 3.58 8.40 -6.40
CA PHE A 89 2.32 8.08 -7.07
C PHE A 89 2.04 6.58 -6.98
N ILE A 90 0.85 6.22 -6.51
CA ILE A 90 0.47 4.84 -6.28
C ILE A 90 -0.20 4.29 -7.53
N ILE A 91 0.31 3.17 -8.04
CA ILE A 91 -0.24 2.45 -9.19
C ILE A 91 -0.64 1.03 -8.79
N THR A 92 -1.73 0.55 -9.39
CA THR A 92 -2.19 -0.82 -9.19
C THR A 92 -1.83 -1.64 -10.42
N GLY A 93 -0.92 -2.60 -10.29
CA GLY A 93 -0.67 -3.64 -11.29
C GLY A 93 -1.60 -4.83 -11.08
N ASP A 94 -1.50 -5.85 -11.96
CA ASP A 94 -2.38 -7.03 -11.97
C ASP A 94 -2.44 -7.80 -10.65
N SER A 95 -1.44 -7.68 -9.79
CA SER A 95 -1.38 -8.43 -8.52
C SER A 95 -0.74 -7.66 -7.37
N ARG A 96 -0.21 -6.47 -7.57
CA ARG A 96 0.52 -5.71 -6.54
C ARG A 96 0.39 -4.21 -6.73
N THR A 97 0.34 -3.51 -5.62
CA THR A 97 0.50 -2.05 -5.57
C THR A 97 1.98 -1.71 -5.66
N GLN A 98 2.30 -0.76 -6.51
CA GLN A 98 3.65 -0.21 -6.71
C GLN A 98 3.58 1.32 -6.61
N THR A 99 4.73 1.94 -6.46
CA THR A 99 4.85 3.40 -6.47
C THR A 99 5.83 3.84 -7.54
N THR A 100 5.51 4.92 -8.21
CA THR A 100 6.42 5.63 -9.12
C THR A 100 6.59 7.07 -8.62
N PRO A 101 7.78 7.66 -8.68
CA PRO A 101 7.97 9.02 -8.23
C PRO A 101 7.39 10.03 -9.23
N ILE A 102 6.75 11.06 -8.72
CA ILE A 102 6.48 12.30 -9.42
C ILE A 102 7.41 13.34 -8.83
N LEU A 103 8.30 13.90 -9.63
CA LEU A 103 9.21 14.97 -9.23
C LEU A 103 8.61 16.31 -9.61
N ILE A 104 8.63 17.25 -8.68
CA ILE A 104 8.19 18.65 -8.87
C ILE A 104 9.36 19.54 -8.50
N PHE A 105 9.83 20.35 -9.43
CA PHE A 105 10.86 21.36 -9.22
C PHE A 105 10.24 22.73 -9.39
N MET A 106 10.58 23.63 -8.48
CA MET A 106 10.04 24.99 -8.46
C MET A 106 11.17 26.00 -8.37
N LYS A 107 11.13 26.99 -9.25
CA LYS A 107 11.85 28.25 -9.15
C LYS A 107 10.85 29.38 -9.23
N LYS A 108 11.30 30.60 -8.98
CA LYS A 108 10.44 31.77 -9.15
C LYS A 108 9.78 31.76 -10.53
N ASP A 109 8.45 31.78 -10.55
CA ASP A 109 7.60 31.76 -11.75
C ASP A 109 7.73 30.53 -12.67
N LEU A 110 8.41 29.46 -12.21
CA LEU A 110 8.57 28.21 -12.94
C LEU A 110 8.25 27.01 -12.06
N ILE A 111 7.38 26.12 -12.54
CA ILE A 111 7.14 24.80 -11.97
C ILE A 111 7.38 23.74 -13.04
N VAL A 112 8.13 22.71 -12.70
CA VAL A 112 8.45 21.59 -13.58
C VAL A 112 7.98 20.31 -12.94
N THR A 113 7.17 19.53 -13.63
CA THR A 113 6.77 18.18 -13.20
C THR A 113 7.39 17.13 -14.09
N ILE A 114 8.06 16.13 -13.52
CA ILE A 114 8.70 15.03 -14.24
C ILE A 114 8.12 13.73 -13.72
N HIS A 115 7.56 12.93 -14.61
CA HIS A 115 6.97 11.63 -14.27
C HIS A 115 7.02 10.67 -15.46
N ASP A 116 6.72 9.39 -15.20
CA ASP A 116 6.54 8.38 -16.25
C ASP A 116 5.09 8.37 -16.81
N ASP A 117 4.82 7.45 -17.74
CA ASP A 117 3.48 7.29 -18.34
C ASP A 117 2.39 6.94 -17.30
N TYR A 118 2.76 6.39 -16.14
CA TYR A 118 1.81 6.07 -15.08
C TYR A 118 1.32 7.32 -14.34
N GLY A 119 2.05 8.43 -14.41
CA GLY A 119 1.66 9.74 -13.89
C GLY A 119 0.48 10.42 -14.63
N GLY A 120 -0.32 9.67 -15.39
CA GLY A 120 -1.43 10.17 -16.21
C GLY A 120 -2.47 11.05 -15.52
N LYS A 121 -2.40 11.17 -14.19
CA LYS A 121 -3.20 12.14 -13.41
C LYS A 121 -2.67 13.57 -13.55
N ILE A 122 -1.37 13.74 -13.58
CA ILE A 122 -0.75 15.05 -13.86
C ILE A 122 -1.13 15.48 -15.27
N ALA A 123 -1.03 14.58 -16.26
CA ALA A 123 -1.49 14.85 -17.63
C ALA A 123 -2.99 15.21 -17.69
N LYS A 124 -3.83 14.58 -16.83
CA LYS A 124 -5.25 14.95 -16.73
C LYS A 124 -5.41 16.36 -16.15
N LEU A 125 -4.70 16.71 -15.08
CA LEU A 125 -4.71 18.06 -14.52
C LEU A 125 -4.20 19.08 -15.55
N TYR A 126 -3.16 18.73 -16.31
CA TYR A 126 -2.63 19.54 -17.39
C TYR A 126 -3.70 19.82 -18.47
N ASN A 127 -4.59 18.88 -18.79
CA ASN A 127 -5.69 19.11 -19.72
C ASN A 127 -6.64 20.24 -19.28
N TYR A 128 -6.75 20.48 -17.97
CA TYR A 128 -7.55 21.58 -17.38
C TYR A 128 -6.70 22.80 -17.03
N SER A 129 -5.43 22.85 -17.41
CA SER A 129 -4.47 23.92 -17.03
C SER A 129 -4.99 25.32 -17.37
N ASN A 130 -5.62 25.54 -18.51
CA ASN A 130 -6.21 26.83 -18.87
C ASN A 130 -7.24 27.34 -17.85
N SER A 131 -8.10 26.45 -17.32
CA SER A 131 -9.09 26.80 -16.30
C SER A 131 -8.43 27.03 -14.94
N LEU A 132 -7.39 26.31 -14.65
CA LEU A 132 -6.59 26.43 -13.44
C LEU A 132 -5.85 27.78 -13.43
N MET A 133 -5.11 28.08 -14.48
CA MET A 133 -4.33 29.31 -14.63
C MET A 133 -5.18 30.58 -14.54
N ARG A 134 -6.42 30.55 -15.05
CA ARG A 134 -7.37 31.70 -14.95
C ARG A 134 -7.75 32.05 -13.52
N LYS A 135 -7.65 31.11 -12.58
CA LYS A 135 -8.06 31.29 -11.18
C LYS A 135 -6.91 31.69 -10.27
N LEU A 136 -5.68 31.73 -10.80
CA LEU A 136 -4.51 32.15 -10.03
C LEU A 136 -4.47 33.69 -9.89
N PRO A 137 -3.84 34.22 -8.82
CA PRO A 137 -3.59 35.65 -8.67
C PRO A 137 -2.84 36.23 -9.88
N LYS A 138 -3.18 37.44 -10.29
CA LYS A 138 -2.65 38.04 -11.53
C LYS A 138 -1.54 39.08 -11.28
N GLU A 139 -1.42 39.55 -10.05
CA GLU A 139 -0.46 40.56 -9.68
C GLU A 139 0.97 39.99 -9.62
N SER A 140 1.92 40.65 -10.23
CA SER A 140 3.30 40.13 -10.34
C SER A 140 3.97 39.98 -8.94
N GLU A 141 3.60 40.78 -7.98
CA GLU A 141 4.08 40.67 -6.60
C GLU A 141 3.63 39.39 -5.87
N GLN A 142 2.56 38.76 -6.32
CA GLN A 142 1.98 37.53 -5.76
C GLN A 142 2.52 36.24 -6.44
N TRP A 143 3.79 36.27 -6.87
CA TRP A 143 4.38 35.09 -7.54
C TRP A 143 4.40 33.86 -6.63
N ALA A 144 4.74 34.03 -5.34
CA ALA A 144 4.78 32.93 -4.36
C ALA A 144 3.37 32.34 -4.14
N ASP A 145 2.33 33.20 -4.04
CA ASP A 145 0.93 32.76 -3.92
C ASP A 145 0.49 31.91 -5.11
N ARG A 146 0.82 32.40 -6.33
CA ARG A 146 0.47 31.68 -7.57
C ARG A 146 1.06 30.27 -7.61
N GLN A 147 2.35 30.16 -7.35
CA GLN A 147 3.01 28.87 -7.44
C GLN A 147 2.63 27.94 -6.28
N THR A 148 2.37 28.48 -5.07
CA THR A 148 1.85 27.70 -3.95
C THR A 148 0.45 27.15 -4.25
N ILE A 149 -0.44 27.95 -4.85
CA ILE A 149 -1.78 27.48 -5.26
C ILE A 149 -1.68 26.41 -6.35
N LEU A 150 -0.75 26.56 -7.32
CA LEU A 150 -0.55 25.51 -8.33
C LEU A 150 0.00 24.24 -7.72
N LEU A 151 0.97 24.34 -6.80
CA LEU A 151 1.49 23.20 -6.04
C LEU A 151 0.38 22.50 -5.25
N PHE A 152 -0.48 23.26 -4.56
CA PHE A 152 -1.65 22.71 -3.88
C PHE A 152 -2.52 21.85 -4.84
N ARG A 153 -2.77 22.34 -6.06
CA ARG A 153 -3.57 21.60 -7.05
C ARG A 153 -2.91 20.33 -7.53
N LEU A 154 -1.58 20.36 -7.71
CA LEU A 154 -0.81 19.16 -8.07
C LEU A 154 -0.88 18.10 -6.95
N MET A 155 -0.66 18.49 -5.71
CA MET A 155 -0.74 17.60 -4.55
C MET A 155 -2.17 17.07 -4.32
N ASP A 156 -3.18 17.89 -4.51
CA ASP A 156 -4.59 17.53 -4.38
C ASP A 156 -4.97 16.43 -5.39
N GLU A 157 -4.60 16.59 -6.67
CA GLU A 157 -4.88 15.61 -7.72
C GLU A 157 -4.16 14.28 -7.48
N VAL A 158 -2.89 14.31 -7.05
CA VAL A 158 -2.13 13.10 -6.71
C VAL A 158 -2.78 12.34 -5.55
N SER A 159 -3.20 13.06 -4.50
CA SER A 159 -3.78 12.44 -3.30
C SER A 159 -5.21 11.91 -3.48
N GLU A 160 -5.98 12.45 -4.43
CA GLU A 160 -7.39 12.07 -4.65
C GLU A 160 -7.53 10.61 -5.10
N THR A 161 -6.60 10.14 -5.92
CA THR A 161 -6.65 8.79 -6.52
C THR A 161 -6.55 7.66 -5.50
N ASN A 162 -5.88 7.91 -4.38
CA ASN A 162 -5.54 6.90 -3.38
C ASN A 162 -6.77 6.20 -2.78
N PHE A 163 -7.91 6.90 -2.66
CA PHE A 163 -9.15 6.30 -2.15
C PHE A 163 -9.68 5.15 -3.00
N SER A 164 -9.60 5.27 -4.32
CA SER A 164 -10.07 4.21 -5.22
C SER A 164 -9.20 2.94 -5.09
N ILE A 165 -7.89 3.11 -4.92
CA ILE A 165 -6.95 2.01 -4.73
C ILE A 165 -7.19 1.33 -3.39
N LEU A 166 -7.32 2.09 -2.32
CA LEU A 166 -7.58 1.57 -0.99
C LEU A 166 -8.91 0.82 -0.91
N ARG A 167 -9.94 1.33 -1.58
CA ARG A 167 -11.23 0.65 -1.68
C ARG A 167 -11.11 -0.71 -2.38
N THR A 168 -10.35 -0.79 -3.47
CA THR A 168 -10.11 -2.07 -4.16
C THR A 168 -9.39 -3.07 -3.25
N ILE A 169 -8.38 -2.63 -2.49
CA ILE A 169 -7.69 -3.49 -1.50
C ILE A 169 -8.66 -3.96 -0.42
N LEU A 170 -9.54 -3.09 0.08
CA LEU A 170 -10.56 -3.43 1.08
C LEU A 170 -11.54 -4.48 0.54
N GLU A 171 -12.08 -4.27 -0.65
CA GLU A 171 -13.01 -5.22 -1.29
C GLU A 171 -12.35 -6.60 -1.48
N GLN A 172 -11.09 -6.66 -1.86
CA GLN A 172 -10.30 -7.89 -1.94
C GLN A 172 -10.10 -8.54 -0.57
N ALA A 173 -9.81 -7.73 0.48
CA ALA A 173 -9.63 -8.25 1.84
C ALA A 173 -10.92 -8.84 2.42
N GLU A 174 -12.07 -8.20 2.19
CA GLU A 174 -13.38 -8.71 2.60
C GLU A 174 -13.75 -10.00 1.87
N GLN A 175 -13.46 -10.09 0.56
CA GLN A 175 -13.69 -11.32 -0.20
C GLN A 175 -12.84 -12.47 0.32
N LEU A 176 -11.57 -12.20 0.60
CA LEU A 176 -10.65 -13.20 1.14
C LEU A 176 -11.07 -13.68 2.55
N GLU A 177 -11.61 -12.80 3.39
CA GLU A 177 -12.19 -13.18 4.70
C GLU A 177 -13.35 -14.17 4.54
N ILE A 178 -14.21 -13.95 3.54
CA ILE A 178 -15.31 -14.86 3.21
C ILE A 178 -14.77 -16.23 2.75
N ASP A 179 -13.75 -16.22 1.89
CA ASP A 179 -13.15 -17.44 1.34
C ASP A 179 -12.46 -18.27 2.44
N ILE A 180 -11.73 -17.61 3.36
CA ILE A 180 -11.13 -18.26 4.53
C ILE A 180 -12.21 -18.88 5.43
N SER A 181 -13.31 -18.17 5.64
CA SER A 181 -14.40 -18.63 6.52
C SER A 181 -15.17 -19.80 5.91
N GLY A 182 -15.24 -19.90 4.58
CA GLY A 182 -15.94 -20.95 3.83
C GLY A 182 -15.08 -22.17 3.48
N ALA A 183 -13.76 -22.04 3.51
CA ALA A 183 -12.84 -23.08 3.05
C ALA A 183 -12.80 -24.28 4.03
N ARG A 184 -13.20 -25.47 3.54
CA ARG A 184 -13.01 -26.74 4.26
C ARG A 184 -11.58 -27.29 4.16
N GLN A 185 -10.83 -26.82 3.21
CA GLN A 185 -9.43 -27.16 2.99
C GLN A 185 -8.67 -25.88 2.65
N MET A 186 -7.56 -25.67 3.35
CA MET A 186 -6.70 -24.52 3.18
C MET A 186 -5.96 -24.62 1.87
N ASP A 187 -6.25 -23.72 0.95
CA ASP A 187 -5.51 -23.58 -0.30
C ASP A 187 -4.24 -22.75 -0.04
N ARG A 188 -3.11 -23.22 -0.57
CA ARG A 188 -1.82 -22.51 -0.49
C ARG A 188 -1.91 -21.13 -1.13
N ASN A 189 -2.78 -20.97 -2.11
CA ASN A 189 -3.04 -19.72 -2.82
C ASN A 189 -3.54 -18.61 -1.88
N ILE A 190 -4.37 -18.93 -0.88
CA ILE A 190 -4.93 -17.96 0.08
C ILE A 190 -3.83 -17.30 0.93
N SER A 191 -2.83 -18.08 1.36
CA SER A 191 -1.70 -17.55 2.14
C SER A 191 -0.82 -16.60 1.32
N ASP A 192 -0.58 -16.93 0.07
CA ASP A 192 0.22 -16.10 -0.85
C ASP A 192 -0.53 -14.82 -1.21
N GLU A 193 -1.84 -14.89 -1.43
CA GLU A 193 -2.71 -13.75 -1.69
C GLU A 193 -2.74 -12.78 -0.50
N LEU A 194 -2.90 -13.30 0.71
CA LEU A 194 -2.86 -12.51 1.95
C LEU A 194 -1.51 -11.80 2.15
N SER A 195 -0.41 -12.49 1.83
CA SER A 195 0.94 -11.95 1.90
C SER A 195 1.16 -10.83 0.86
N ASN A 196 0.65 -11.01 -0.35
CA ASN A 196 0.72 -9.99 -1.41
C ASN A 196 -0.13 -8.75 -1.04
N MET A 197 -1.32 -8.97 -0.50
CA MET A 197 -2.21 -7.90 -0.06
C MET A 197 -1.59 -7.09 1.10
N LYS A 198 -0.98 -7.77 2.08
CA LYS A 198 -0.24 -7.11 3.15
C LYS A 198 0.89 -6.25 2.60
N ARG A 199 1.66 -6.75 1.63
CA ARG A 199 2.75 -6.00 1.00
C ARG A 199 2.22 -4.79 0.24
N SER A 200 1.15 -4.95 -0.54
CA SER A 200 0.50 -3.85 -1.27
C SER A 200 0.04 -2.74 -0.32
N LEU A 201 -0.55 -3.12 0.82
CA LEU A 201 -1.01 -2.17 1.82
C LEU A 201 0.14 -1.44 2.53
N LEU A 202 1.26 -2.13 2.80
CA LEU A 202 2.47 -1.48 3.35
C LEU A 202 3.08 -0.49 2.36
N THR A 203 3.13 -0.83 1.07
CA THR A 203 3.57 0.10 0.01
C THR A 203 2.65 1.30 -0.07
N PHE A 204 1.34 1.09 -0.01
CA PHE A 204 0.33 2.16 0.03
C PHE A 204 0.54 3.09 1.23
N LEU A 205 0.64 2.53 2.44
CA LEU A 205 0.86 3.30 3.66
C LEU A 205 2.16 4.12 3.60
N GLY A 206 3.25 3.52 3.13
CA GLY A 206 4.52 4.23 2.98
C GLY A 206 4.41 5.44 2.05
N ALA A 207 3.71 5.30 0.92
CA ALA A 207 3.49 6.39 -0.02
C ALA A 207 2.59 7.50 0.57
N VAL A 208 1.51 7.12 1.25
CA VAL A 208 0.59 8.10 1.87
C VAL A 208 1.28 8.86 3.01
N TRP A 209 2.10 8.20 3.84
CA TRP A 209 2.88 8.83 4.89
C TRP A 209 3.91 9.81 4.32
N ALA A 210 4.65 9.42 3.28
CA ALA A 210 5.60 10.32 2.63
C ALA A 210 4.92 11.57 2.06
N THR A 211 3.75 11.38 1.41
CA THR A 211 2.96 12.50 0.90
C THR A 211 2.44 13.39 2.04
N HIS A 212 1.96 12.78 3.14
CA HIS A 212 1.46 13.51 4.30
C HIS A 212 2.55 14.41 4.91
N ASP A 213 3.77 13.88 5.10
CA ASP A 213 4.88 14.65 5.65
C ASP A 213 5.28 15.80 4.72
N THR A 214 5.32 15.57 3.42
CA THR A 214 5.60 16.63 2.43
C THR A 214 4.55 17.74 2.48
N VAL A 215 3.26 17.37 2.46
CA VAL A 215 2.15 18.35 2.53
C VAL A 215 2.18 19.13 3.85
N ARG A 216 2.53 18.47 4.95
CA ARG A 216 2.65 19.10 6.25
C ARG A 216 3.77 20.15 6.29
N ASN A 217 4.95 19.82 5.73
CA ASN A 217 6.08 20.76 5.67
C ASN A 217 5.74 21.98 4.80
N VAL A 218 5.08 21.74 3.66
CA VAL A 218 4.57 22.84 2.81
C VAL A 218 3.58 23.73 3.58
N LYS A 219 2.65 23.14 4.34
CA LYS A 219 1.66 23.89 5.13
C LYS A 219 2.28 24.78 6.18
N TYR A 220 3.36 24.34 6.80
CA TYR A 220 4.05 25.14 7.82
C TYR A 220 4.97 26.23 7.25
N GLY A 221 5.00 26.37 5.91
CA GLY A 221 5.79 27.42 5.24
C GLY A 221 7.30 27.19 5.34
N ASP A 222 7.75 25.95 5.56
CA ASP A 222 9.17 25.63 5.68
C ASP A 222 9.99 26.04 4.44
N PRO A 223 9.52 25.81 3.17
CA PRO A 223 10.27 26.20 1.99
C PRO A 223 10.16 27.68 1.66
N ASP A 224 11.32 28.36 1.47
CA ASP A 224 11.43 29.80 1.14
C ASP A 224 10.75 30.19 -0.19
N MET A 225 10.54 29.21 -1.09
CA MET A 225 9.93 29.43 -2.40
C MET A 225 8.39 29.48 -2.37
N LEU A 226 7.78 29.25 -1.21
CA LEU A 226 6.33 29.26 -1.04
C LEU A 226 5.86 30.54 -0.35
N THR A 227 4.55 30.76 -0.35
CA THR A 227 3.93 31.90 0.32
C THR A 227 3.87 31.72 1.83
N ASP A 228 3.95 32.82 2.55
CA ASP A 228 3.67 32.88 4.00
C ASP A 228 2.21 33.25 4.31
N ASP A 229 1.33 33.31 3.28
CA ASP A 229 -0.09 33.62 3.45
C ASP A 229 -0.83 32.44 4.09
N ASP A 230 -1.26 32.63 5.34
CA ASP A 230 -1.98 31.62 6.13
C ASP A 230 -3.26 31.12 5.43
N ASP A 231 -4.00 31.97 4.71
CA ASP A 231 -5.24 31.60 4.01
C ASP A 231 -4.97 30.64 2.84
N ILE A 232 -3.79 30.75 2.23
CA ILE A 232 -3.35 29.83 1.17
C ILE A 232 -2.81 28.55 1.77
N LEU A 233 -1.99 28.63 2.81
CA LEU A 233 -1.42 27.48 3.49
C LEU A 233 -2.49 26.62 4.20
N GLU A 234 -3.57 27.24 4.73
CA GLU A 234 -4.69 26.51 5.33
C GLU A 234 -5.41 25.57 4.33
N LYS A 235 -5.36 25.85 3.03
CA LYS A 235 -5.95 24.96 2.01
C LYS A 235 -5.32 23.56 2.03
N PHE A 236 -4.05 23.43 2.40
CA PHE A 236 -3.37 22.14 2.51
C PHE A 236 -3.96 21.26 3.63
N GLU A 237 -4.69 21.84 4.61
CA GLU A 237 -5.42 21.08 5.64
C GLU A 237 -6.45 20.11 5.04
N VAL A 238 -7.04 20.46 3.91
CA VAL A 238 -8.00 19.59 3.20
C VAL A 238 -7.29 18.32 2.70
N ILE A 239 -6.06 18.47 2.18
CA ILE A 239 -5.25 17.33 1.74
C ILE A 239 -4.81 16.50 2.94
N LEU A 240 -4.29 17.11 4.00
CA LEU A 240 -3.88 16.43 5.24
C LEU A 240 -5.03 15.63 5.84
N GLY A 241 -6.21 16.23 6.01
CA GLY A 241 -7.38 15.54 6.53
C GLY A 241 -7.89 14.40 5.62
N ARG A 242 -7.59 14.45 4.31
CA ARG A 242 -7.85 13.35 3.38
C ARG A 242 -6.85 12.22 3.58
N LEU A 243 -5.56 12.53 3.67
CA LEU A 243 -4.48 11.58 3.89
C LEU A 243 -4.63 10.87 5.24
N ASP A 244 -5.00 11.58 6.30
CA ASP A 244 -5.30 10.99 7.61
C ASP A 244 -6.41 9.95 7.54
N ARG A 245 -7.50 10.24 6.82
CA ARG A 245 -8.59 9.27 6.62
C ARG A 245 -8.13 8.05 5.81
N GLN A 246 -7.24 8.24 4.83
CA GLN A 246 -6.66 7.14 4.06
C GLN A 246 -5.77 6.25 4.94
N ILE A 247 -4.95 6.84 5.80
CA ILE A 247 -4.10 6.12 6.76
C ILE A 247 -4.97 5.30 7.71
N GLN A 248 -5.97 5.91 8.36
CA GLN A 248 -6.88 5.20 9.28
C GLN A 248 -7.62 4.04 8.59
N MET A 249 -8.08 4.25 7.36
CA MET A 249 -8.74 3.19 6.60
C MET A 249 -7.76 2.06 6.25
N ALA A 250 -6.54 2.38 5.85
CA ALA A 250 -5.51 1.40 5.55
C ALA A 250 -5.09 0.59 6.81
N GLU A 251 -5.00 1.23 7.97
CA GLU A 251 -4.74 0.56 9.24
C GLU A 251 -5.86 -0.43 9.60
N ASN A 252 -7.12 -0.06 9.38
CA ASN A 252 -8.26 -0.97 9.58
C ASN A 252 -8.18 -2.19 8.64
N VAL A 253 -7.81 -1.99 7.37
CA VAL A 253 -7.60 -3.09 6.42
C VAL A 253 -6.44 -3.99 6.86
N MET A 254 -5.37 -3.41 7.41
CA MET A 254 -4.23 -4.17 7.96
C MET A 254 -4.66 -5.06 9.13
N GLU A 255 -5.57 -4.59 9.98
CA GLU A 255 -6.13 -5.40 11.09
C GLU A 255 -6.93 -6.59 10.55
N ILE A 256 -7.76 -6.38 9.51
CA ILE A 256 -8.51 -7.46 8.84
C ILE A 256 -7.54 -8.51 8.29
N ILE A 257 -6.51 -8.09 7.55
CA ILE A 257 -5.49 -8.99 6.99
C ILE A 257 -4.77 -9.76 8.10
N SER A 258 -4.37 -9.09 9.17
CA SER A 258 -3.65 -9.70 10.30
C SER A 258 -4.53 -10.74 11.03
N THR A 259 -5.82 -10.46 11.15
CA THR A 259 -6.79 -11.41 11.69
C THR A 259 -6.93 -12.63 10.79
N GLY A 260 -7.01 -12.44 9.47
CA GLY A 260 -7.02 -13.52 8.49
C GLY A 260 -5.79 -14.43 8.61
N VAL A 261 -4.58 -13.88 8.74
CA VAL A 261 -3.34 -14.65 8.99
C VAL A 261 -3.47 -15.51 10.25
N THR A 262 -4.00 -14.94 11.34
CA THR A 262 -4.15 -15.64 12.62
C THR A 262 -5.15 -16.81 12.51
N VAL A 263 -6.26 -16.62 11.78
CA VAL A 263 -7.25 -17.68 11.50
C VAL A 263 -6.59 -18.82 10.72
N ILE A 264 -5.82 -18.50 9.68
CA ILE A 264 -5.05 -19.45 8.89
C ILE A 264 -4.10 -20.27 9.76
N GLN A 265 -3.29 -19.61 10.57
CA GLN A 265 -2.35 -20.29 11.48
C GLN A 265 -3.07 -21.22 12.47
N THR A 266 -4.22 -20.77 13.00
CA THR A 266 -5.03 -21.55 13.93
C THR A 266 -5.60 -22.80 13.25
N GLU A 267 -6.13 -22.69 12.02
CA GLU A 267 -6.66 -23.85 11.30
C GLU A 267 -5.54 -24.84 10.92
N THR A 268 -4.37 -24.36 10.50
CA THR A 268 -3.19 -25.20 10.26
C THR A 268 -2.78 -25.96 11.53
N SER A 269 -2.73 -25.28 12.67
CA SER A 269 -2.44 -25.89 13.97
C SER A 269 -3.49 -26.95 14.35
N ASN A 270 -4.77 -26.68 14.07
CA ASN A 270 -5.86 -27.62 14.29
C ASN A 270 -5.72 -28.87 13.41
N GLN A 271 -5.32 -28.72 12.15
CA GLN A 271 -5.09 -29.84 11.24
C GLN A 271 -3.91 -30.69 11.70
N LEU A 272 -2.79 -30.06 12.10
CA LEU A 272 -1.65 -30.78 12.69
C LEU A 272 -2.05 -31.53 13.97
N THR A 273 -2.84 -30.93 14.82
CA THR A 273 -3.36 -31.57 16.02
C THR A 273 -4.23 -32.78 15.69
N LYS A 274 -5.08 -32.70 14.67
CA LYS A 274 -5.85 -33.85 14.18
C LYS A 274 -4.95 -35.00 13.71
N LEU A 275 -3.89 -34.69 12.94
CA LEU A 275 -2.92 -35.68 12.47
C LEU A 275 -2.18 -36.35 13.64
N ILE A 276 -1.73 -35.56 14.65
CA ILE A 276 -1.08 -36.11 15.85
C ILE A 276 -2.03 -37.05 16.61
N VAL A 277 -3.31 -36.68 16.77
CA VAL A 277 -4.31 -37.54 17.38
C VAL A 277 -4.45 -38.87 16.62
N TRP A 278 -4.59 -38.84 15.30
CA TRP A 278 -4.67 -40.05 14.48
C TRP A 278 -3.40 -40.92 14.58
N LEU A 279 -2.23 -40.28 14.58
CA LEU A 279 -0.96 -41.00 14.74
C LEU A 279 -0.85 -41.66 16.14
N THR A 280 -1.30 -40.94 17.17
CA THR A 280 -1.35 -41.47 18.55
C THR A 280 -2.28 -42.68 18.67
N VAL A 281 -3.49 -42.60 18.07
CA VAL A 281 -4.44 -43.72 18.07
C VAL A 281 -3.85 -44.94 17.32
N ALA A 282 -3.25 -44.71 16.17
CA ALA A 282 -2.62 -45.78 15.40
C ALA A 282 -1.43 -46.43 16.15
N ALA A 283 -0.57 -45.61 16.74
CA ALA A 283 0.56 -46.08 17.54
C ALA A 283 0.13 -46.90 18.77
N THR A 284 -0.90 -46.43 19.49
CA THR A 284 -1.42 -47.13 20.67
C THR A 284 -2.14 -48.44 20.28
N ALA A 285 -2.83 -48.47 19.12
CA ALA A 285 -3.48 -49.66 18.60
C ALA A 285 -2.48 -50.79 18.33
N VAL A 286 -1.25 -50.46 17.93
CA VAL A 286 -0.19 -51.43 17.66
C VAL A 286 0.64 -51.76 18.92
N LEU A 287 0.99 -50.74 19.69
CA LEU A 287 1.90 -50.86 20.83
C LEU A 287 1.33 -51.71 21.95
N VAL A 288 0.08 -51.52 22.35
CA VAL A 288 -0.56 -52.25 23.45
C VAL A 288 -0.68 -53.76 23.18
N PRO A 289 -1.24 -54.19 22.03
CA PRO A 289 -1.25 -55.62 21.69
C PRO A 289 0.14 -56.23 21.55
N ASN A 290 1.10 -55.48 20.98
CA ASN A 290 2.47 -55.95 20.82
C ASN A 290 3.14 -56.21 22.19
N THR A 291 2.93 -55.29 23.16
CA THR A 291 3.43 -55.48 24.53
C THR A 291 2.81 -56.70 25.18
N ILE A 292 1.51 -56.91 25.02
CA ILE A 292 0.80 -58.10 25.52
C ILE A 292 1.33 -59.38 24.84
N ALA A 293 1.51 -59.36 23.52
CA ALA A 293 2.04 -60.49 22.76
C ALA A 293 3.48 -60.84 23.24
N THR A 294 4.32 -59.85 23.49
CA THR A 294 5.70 -60.04 24.01
C THR A 294 5.68 -60.71 25.39
N VAL A 295 4.80 -60.28 26.30
CA VAL A 295 4.66 -60.85 27.62
C VAL A 295 4.12 -62.33 27.56
N LEU A 296 3.12 -62.54 26.73
CA LEU A 296 2.56 -63.89 26.52
C LEU A 296 3.50 -64.88 25.77
N GLY A 297 4.50 -64.33 25.06
CA GLY A 297 5.53 -65.12 24.36
C GLY A 297 6.68 -65.60 25.26
N ILE A 298 6.67 -65.30 26.58
CA ILE A 298 7.67 -65.78 27.52
C ILE A 298 7.50 -67.32 27.70
N PRO A 299 8.58 -68.11 27.53
CA PRO A 299 8.50 -69.56 27.48
C PRO A 299 7.91 -70.25 28.72
N ASP A 300 7.94 -69.61 29.90
CA ASP A 300 7.40 -70.11 31.12
C ASP A 300 5.87 -70.00 31.29
N LEU A 301 5.25 -69.21 30.37
CA LEU A 301 3.80 -69.05 30.34
C LEU A 301 3.14 -70.03 29.37
N HIS A 302 2.72 -71.22 29.81
CA HIS A 302 2.13 -72.26 28.98
C HIS A 302 0.66 -71.89 28.62
N ILE A 303 0.45 -70.82 27.81
CA ILE A 303 -0.86 -70.39 27.34
C ILE A 303 -1.12 -70.95 25.94
N SER A 304 -2.23 -71.66 25.73
CA SER A 304 -2.58 -72.21 24.44
C SER A 304 -2.82 -71.10 23.41
N LEU A 305 -2.33 -71.27 22.18
CA LEU A 305 -2.47 -70.33 21.07
C LEU A 305 -3.92 -69.89 20.81
N ALA A 306 -4.88 -70.80 21.14
CA ALA A 306 -6.31 -70.54 20.97
C ALA A 306 -6.85 -69.41 21.87
N TRP A 307 -6.18 -69.12 22.98
CA TRP A 307 -6.53 -68.00 23.88
C TRP A 307 -5.74 -66.72 23.60
N VAL A 308 -4.52 -66.82 23.04
CA VAL A 308 -3.67 -65.67 22.72
C VAL A 308 -4.30 -64.78 21.65
N ILE A 309 -4.84 -65.37 20.57
CA ILE A 309 -5.42 -64.63 19.46
C ILE A 309 -6.65 -63.76 19.90
N PRO A 310 -7.66 -64.33 20.60
CA PRO A 310 -8.75 -63.51 21.11
C PRO A 310 -8.31 -62.40 22.07
N ILE A 311 -7.36 -62.64 22.96
CA ILE A 311 -6.84 -61.64 23.90
C ILE A 311 -6.21 -60.46 23.13
N LEU A 312 -5.41 -60.72 22.10
CA LEU A 312 -4.80 -59.69 21.28
C LEU A 312 -5.85 -58.86 20.52
N ILE A 313 -6.86 -59.49 19.94
CA ILE A 313 -7.92 -58.76 19.24
C ILE A 313 -8.70 -57.86 20.21
N ILE A 314 -9.10 -58.40 21.36
CA ILE A 314 -9.85 -57.66 22.38
C ILE A 314 -9.03 -56.49 22.92
N SER A 315 -7.74 -56.70 23.22
CA SER A 315 -6.84 -55.65 23.69
C SER A 315 -6.67 -54.54 22.66
N THR A 316 -6.58 -54.84 21.37
CA THR A 316 -6.52 -53.89 20.29
C THR A 316 -7.78 -53.02 20.25
N VAL A 317 -8.95 -53.67 20.29
CA VAL A 317 -10.25 -52.95 20.24
C VAL A 317 -10.41 -52.04 21.47
N ILE A 318 -10.10 -52.56 22.66
CA ILE A 318 -10.18 -51.77 23.90
C ILE A 318 -9.22 -50.58 23.84
N SER A 319 -7.98 -50.80 23.42
CA SER A 319 -6.96 -49.76 23.28
C SER A 319 -7.41 -48.63 22.36
N VAL A 320 -7.92 -49.00 21.18
CA VAL A 320 -8.46 -47.99 20.21
C VAL A 320 -9.64 -47.22 20.82
N ILE A 321 -10.60 -47.90 21.45
CA ILE A 321 -11.77 -47.28 22.04
C ILE A 321 -11.35 -46.31 23.19
N VAL A 322 -10.50 -46.73 24.10
CA VAL A 322 -10.03 -45.91 25.22
C VAL A 322 -9.28 -44.68 24.75
N THR A 323 -8.33 -44.90 23.82
CA THR A 323 -7.55 -43.79 23.24
C THR A 323 -8.41 -42.81 22.49
N TYR A 324 -9.36 -43.28 21.69
CA TYR A 324 -10.31 -42.44 20.95
C TYR A 324 -11.24 -41.66 21.89
N ARG A 325 -11.77 -42.30 22.97
CA ARG A 325 -12.60 -41.62 23.95
C ARG A 325 -11.80 -40.58 24.75
N TRP A 326 -10.59 -40.91 25.14
CA TRP A 326 -9.70 -39.99 25.84
C TRP A 326 -9.32 -38.77 25.01
N THR A 327 -8.90 -38.97 23.76
CA THR A 327 -8.62 -37.85 22.85
C THR A 327 -9.89 -37.05 22.51
N LYS A 328 -11.07 -37.65 22.48
CA LYS A 328 -12.35 -36.97 22.29
C LYS A 328 -12.73 -36.11 23.51
N GLN A 329 -12.39 -36.51 24.71
CA GLN A 329 -12.62 -35.71 25.94
C GLN A 329 -11.68 -34.49 25.98
N TRP A 330 -10.46 -34.61 25.48
CA TRP A 330 -9.52 -33.49 25.36
C TRP A 330 -9.87 -32.54 24.19
N ARG A 331 -10.79 -32.93 23.32
CA ARG A 331 -11.51 -32.06 22.40
C ARG A 331 -12.57 -31.23 23.12
N VAL A 332 -12.26 -30.70 24.29
CA VAL A 332 -13.09 -29.66 24.90
C VAL A 332 -13.02 -28.46 23.97
N ASN A 333 -14.17 -28.17 23.34
CA ASN A 333 -14.45 -27.05 22.46
C ASN A 333 -13.73 -25.76 22.90
N PRO A 334 -12.65 -25.32 22.28
CA PRO A 334 -12.09 -23.99 22.53
C PRO A 334 -12.96 -22.90 21.90
N PHE A 335 -13.91 -23.22 21.03
CA PHE A 335 -14.70 -22.28 20.24
C PHE A 335 -16.17 -22.12 20.69
N ARG A 336 -16.49 -22.40 21.98
CA ARG A 336 -17.81 -22.04 22.53
C ARG A 336 -17.78 -20.75 23.33
N SER A 337 -16.85 -19.88 23.09
CA SER A 337 -16.84 -18.48 23.58
C SER A 337 -17.24 -17.57 22.41
N GLY A 338 -18.55 -17.50 22.18
CA GLY A 338 -19.13 -16.59 21.22
C GLY A 338 -18.84 -15.13 21.58
N LYS A 339 -18.13 -14.45 20.69
CA LYS A 339 -18.10 -12.98 20.57
C LYS A 339 -17.92 -12.52 19.11
N PHE A 340 -18.12 -13.38 18.12
CA PHE A 340 -18.05 -12.95 16.71
C PHE A 340 -19.34 -12.32 16.16
N HIS A 341 -20.41 -12.24 16.97
CA HIS A 341 -21.70 -11.68 16.50
C HIS A 341 -21.88 -10.17 16.74
N THR A 342 -20.92 -9.48 17.34
CA THR A 342 -21.08 -8.06 17.73
C THR A 342 -20.50 -7.07 16.73
N PHE A 343 -19.67 -7.47 15.78
CA PHE A 343 -19.08 -6.53 14.81
C PHE A 343 -20.04 -6.14 13.66
N ARG A 344 -20.94 -7.02 13.26
CA ARG A 344 -21.88 -6.78 12.14
C ARG A 344 -22.94 -5.70 12.41
N LYS A 345 -23.15 -5.28 13.67
CA LYS A 345 -24.18 -4.28 14.04
C LYS A 345 -23.67 -2.83 14.15
N LYS A 346 -22.36 -2.61 14.08
CA LYS A 346 -21.79 -1.26 14.29
C LYS A 346 -21.58 -0.47 12.99
N PHE A 347 -21.52 -1.13 11.84
CA PHE A 347 -21.32 -0.49 10.53
C PHE A 347 -22.59 -0.32 9.68
N SER A 348 -23.75 -0.85 10.12
CA SER A 348 -25.04 -0.68 9.42
C SER A 348 -25.87 0.52 9.92
N ARG A 349 -25.29 1.37 10.79
CA ARG A 349 -25.96 2.60 11.25
C ARG A 349 -24.95 3.74 11.38
N LYS A 350 -24.50 4.26 10.25
CA LYS A 350 -24.18 5.67 10.07
C LYS A 350 -24.20 5.98 8.58
#